data_d79d4f4ed619f558f64c7bf31a217ef8
#
_entry.id   d79d4f4ed619f558f64c7bf31a217ef8
#
_cell.length_a   1.000
_cell.length_b   1.000
_cell.length_c   1.000
_cell.angle_alpha   90.00
_cell.angle_beta   90.00
_cell.angle_gamma   90.00
#
_symmetry.space_group_name_H-M   'P 1'
#
loop_
_entity.id
_entity.type
_entity.pdbx_description
1 polymer ?
#
loop_
_entity_poly.entity_id
_entity_poly.type
_entity_poly.pdbx_seq_one_letter_code
_entity_poly.pdbx_strand_id
1 'polypeptide(L)'
;MSFQVTTAFVEQYKANVYHLTQQRGSKLRKAVRTESVTGSNAYFEQLGAVSARKRTSRHSDTPRMDTPHSRRRVSLEDFDWADLVDNEDQLRMLIDPTSPYAEAAAMAMGRAMDDAIVAAADGTAYTGVDGSTPTAFDSNMVVDVQTVWPGVSAADTGLNVAKLIAASRLLGQNDVDPDEEKFLAANARQISSLLKDDKLSSHDYNIVRPLVEGQVSKYMGFTIIPCNRIGVDSNSDDKVLFWAKGGILLGLGKDISTRIGERADKNYAKQVFASMTIGATRMEEARVGYIECDPGASPTTDA
;
A
#
# COMPACT_ATOMS: atom_id res chain seq x y z
N MET A 1 -58.46 22.79 17.14
CA MET A 1 -57.08 22.56 16.64
C MET A 1 -57.18 21.65 15.43
N SER A 2 -56.72 22.08 14.30
CA SER A 2 -56.80 21.31 13.06
C SER A 2 -55.87 20.07 13.17
N PHE A 3 -56.42 18.88 12.90
CA PHE A 3 -55.65 17.62 12.85
C PHE A 3 -54.56 17.60 11.79
N GLN A 4 -54.51 18.58 10.90
CA GLN A 4 -53.53 18.70 9.84
C GLN A 4 -52.19 19.33 10.31
N VAL A 5 -52.12 19.88 11.53
CA VAL A 5 -50.90 20.46 12.07
C VAL A 5 -49.89 19.40 12.53
N THR A 6 -50.35 18.17 12.84
CA THR A 6 -49.46 17.06 13.23
C THR A 6 -48.64 16.47 12.07
N THR A 7 -49.07 16.67 10.83
CA THR A 7 -48.31 16.28 9.64
C THR A 7 -47.27 17.32 9.22
N ALA A 8 -47.28 18.51 9.84
CA ALA A 8 -46.32 19.59 9.61
C ALA A 8 -45.07 19.51 10.52
N PHE A 9 -44.97 18.55 11.41
CA PHE A 9 -43.74 18.26 12.12
C PHE A 9 -42.82 17.52 11.17
N VAL A 10 -42.28 18.27 10.22
CA VAL A 10 -41.15 17.79 9.38
C VAL A 10 -40.01 17.52 10.34
N GLU A 11 -39.55 16.27 10.39
CA GLU A 11 -38.35 15.90 11.10
C GLU A 11 -37.24 16.84 10.67
N GLN A 12 -36.53 17.43 11.63
CA GLN A 12 -35.44 18.34 11.35
C GLN A 12 -34.27 17.52 10.79
N TYR A 13 -34.23 17.36 9.49
CA TYR A 13 -33.08 16.75 8.83
C TYR A 13 -31.88 17.69 8.97
N LYS A 14 -30.81 17.20 9.58
CA LYS A 14 -29.54 17.94 9.62
C LYS A 14 -29.00 18.05 8.21
N ALA A 15 -28.59 19.24 7.80
CA ALA A 15 -28.06 19.55 6.48
C ALA A 15 -26.69 18.93 6.19
N ASN A 16 -26.22 17.96 6.98
CA ASN A 16 -24.93 17.32 6.83
C ASN A 16 -25.09 15.86 6.45
N VAL A 17 -24.53 15.48 5.31
CA VAL A 17 -24.35 14.06 4.92
C VAL A 17 -23.14 13.51 5.67
N TYR A 18 -23.37 12.48 6.50
CA TYR A 18 -22.30 11.76 7.16
C TYR A 18 -21.82 10.63 6.26
N HIS A 19 -20.54 10.67 5.89
CA HIS A 19 -19.89 9.53 5.26
C HIS A 19 -19.77 8.39 6.28
N LEU A 20 -20.21 7.20 5.91
CA LEU A 20 -19.94 6.00 6.70
C LEU A 20 -18.44 5.77 6.81
N THR A 21 -18.04 5.05 7.87
CA THR A 21 -16.63 4.77 8.12
C THR A 21 -15.98 4.10 6.92
N GLN A 22 -15.04 4.79 6.30
CA GLN A 22 -14.27 4.32 5.15
C GLN A 22 -12.87 4.94 5.15
N GLN A 23 -11.95 4.31 4.47
CA GLN A 23 -10.60 4.86 4.32
C GLN A 23 -10.64 6.17 3.52
N ARG A 24 -10.02 7.21 4.07
CA ARG A 24 -9.91 8.52 3.43
C ARG A 24 -8.57 8.63 2.70
N GLY A 25 -8.64 8.69 1.37
CA GLY A 25 -7.46 8.81 0.52
C GLY A 25 -6.56 7.58 0.51
N SER A 26 -5.40 7.69 -0.13
CA SER A 26 -4.38 6.64 -0.15
C SER A 26 -3.50 6.72 1.10
N LYS A 27 -3.24 5.58 1.74
CA LYS A 27 -2.34 5.45 2.88
C LYS A 27 -0.91 5.13 2.43
N LEU A 28 -0.76 4.43 1.31
CA LEU A 28 0.52 3.91 0.85
C LEU A 28 1.26 4.86 -0.10
N ARG A 29 0.58 5.84 -0.73
CA ARG A 29 1.18 6.79 -1.68
C ARG A 29 2.46 7.46 -1.16
N LYS A 30 2.52 7.83 0.12
CA LYS A 30 3.69 8.49 0.73
C LYS A 30 4.84 7.54 1.04
N ALA A 31 4.56 6.25 1.08
CA ALA A 31 5.50 5.20 1.43
C ALA A 31 6.19 4.58 0.20
N VAL A 32 5.81 4.99 -1.01
CA VAL A 32 6.38 4.53 -2.27
C VAL A 32 7.00 5.69 -3.04
N ARG A 33 7.89 5.37 -3.97
CA ARG A 33 8.43 6.36 -4.90
C ARG A 33 7.36 6.72 -5.92
N THR A 34 7.07 8.00 -6.10
CA THR A 34 6.09 8.50 -7.07
C THR A 34 6.78 9.24 -8.19
N GLU A 35 6.44 8.92 -9.44
CA GLU A 35 6.98 9.56 -10.63
C GLU A 35 5.85 9.92 -11.60
N SER A 36 5.99 11.05 -12.29
CA SER A 36 5.06 11.42 -13.36
C SER A 36 5.39 10.63 -14.62
N VAL A 37 4.38 10.05 -15.24
CA VAL A 37 4.48 9.21 -16.42
C VAL A 37 3.63 9.80 -17.54
N THR A 38 4.20 9.89 -18.74
CA THR A 38 3.48 10.29 -19.95
C THR A 38 3.44 9.12 -20.95
N GLY A 39 2.27 8.87 -21.54
CA GLY A 39 2.02 7.72 -22.44
C GLY A 39 1.44 6.52 -21.69
N SER A 40 1.17 5.42 -22.41
CA SER A 40 0.57 4.20 -21.84
C SER A 40 1.54 3.37 -21.02
N ASN A 41 2.83 3.43 -21.34
CA ASN A 41 3.90 2.69 -20.66
C ASN A 41 5.09 3.62 -20.44
N ALA A 42 5.73 3.50 -19.29
CA ALA A 42 7.01 4.12 -19.02
C ALA A 42 8.05 3.05 -18.70
N TYR A 43 9.28 3.33 -19.08
CA TYR A 43 10.41 2.45 -18.82
C TYR A 43 11.40 3.16 -17.92
N PHE A 44 11.74 2.51 -16.82
CA PHE A 44 12.72 3.01 -15.86
C PHE A 44 13.99 2.16 -15.96
N GLU A 45 15.09 2.81 -16.29
CA GLU A 45 16.37 2.14 -16.41
C GLU A 45 16.99 1.92 -15.04
N GLN A 46 17.63 0.76 -14.89
CA GLN A 46 18.32 0.34 -13.69
C GLN A 46 19.74 -0.08 -14.06
N LEU A 47 20.68 0.25 -13.19
CA LEU A 47 22.07 -0.20 -13.28
C LEU A 47 22.29 -1.25 -12.20
N GLY A 48 22.76 -2.43 -12.61
CA GLY A 48 23.14 -3.47 -11.68
C GLY A 48 24.47 -3.16 -10.98
N ALA A 49 24.75 -3.89 -9.92
CA ALA A 49 25.97 -3.76 -9.15
C ALA A 49 27.20 -4.05 -10.01
N VAL A 50 28.21 -3.21 -9.89
CA VAL A 50 29.52 -3.37 -10.55
C VAL A 50 30.59 -3.69 -9.51
N SER A 51 31.58 -4.51 -9.87
CA SER A 51 32.70 -4.84 -8.99
C SER A 51 33.95 -4.05 -9.35
N ALA A 52 34.68 -3.59 -8.34
CA ALA A 52 35.99 -2.99 -8.55
C ALA A 52 37.08 -4.05 -8.63
N ARG A 53 38.01 -3.88 -9.56
CA ARG A 53 39.17 -4.75 -9.69
C ARG A 53 40.40 -4.14 -9.03
N LYS A 54 41.08 -4.93 -8.21
CA LYS A 54 42.39 -4.54 -7.66
C LYS A 54 43.45 -4.57 -8.77
N ARG A 55 44.14 -3.43 -8.96
CA ARG A 55 45.29 -3.37 -9.86
C ARG A 55 46.48 -4.12 -9.25
N THR A 56 47.07 -5.07 -10.00
CA THR A 56 48.15 -5.94 -9.52
C THR A 56 49.53 -5.56 -10.03
N SER A 57 49.63 -4.80 -11.15
CA SER A 57 50.91 -4.40 -11.72
C SER A 57 50.91 -2.96 -12.20
N ARG A 58 52.12 -2.34 -12.27
CA ARG A 58 52.31 -1.05 -12.93
C ARG A 58 52.20 -1.24 -14.44
N HIS A 59 51.65 -0.27 -15.15
CA HIS A 59 51.51 -0.28 -16.61
C HIS A 59 50.71 -1.45 -17.20
N SER A 60 49.81 -2.08 -16.40
CA SER A 60 48.87 -3.06 -16.94
C SER A 60 47.74 -2.37 -17.69
N ASP A 61 47.22 -3.03 -18.73
CA ASP A 61 46.04 -2.57 -19.46
C ASP A 61 44.85 -2.42 -18.54
N THR A 62 43.96 -1.45 -18.84
CA THR A 62 42.73 -1.28 -18.17
C THR A 62 41.68 -2.19 -18.80
N PRO A 63 41.26 -3.28 -18.14
CA PRO A 63 40.23 -4.14 -18.70
C PRO A 63 38.87 -3.42 -18.73
N ARG A 64 38.11 -3.64 -19.80
CA ARG A 64 36.72 -3.23 -19.84
C ARG A 64 35.92 -4.08 -18.85
N MET A 65 35.03 -3.43 -18.11
CA MET A 65 34.04 -4.07 -17.27
C MET A 65 32.67 -3.65 -17.78
N ASP A 66 31.84 -4.62 -18.12
CA ASP A 66 30.50 -4.34 -18.61
C ASP A 66 29.59 -4.07 -17.42
N THR A 67 28.85 -2.96 -17.47
CA THR A 67 27.87 -2.61 -16.47
C THR A 67 26.53 -3.22 -16.87
N PRO A 68 25.93 -4.07 -16.03
CA PRO A 68 24.63 -4.65 -16.36
C PRO A 68 23.55 -3.58 -16.35
N HIS A 69 22.80 -3.49 -17.42
CA HIS A 69 21.63 -2.63 -17.56
C HIS A 69 20.37 -3.47 -17.55
N SER A 70 19.40 -3.02 -16.82
CA SER A 70 18.04 -3.57 -16.81
C SER A 70 17.01 -2.46 -16.93
N ARG A 71 15.79 -2.83 -17.22
CA ARG A 71 14.71 -1.87 -17.45
C ARG A 71 13.41 -2.43 -16.86
N ARG A 72 12.67 -1.58 -16.14
CA ARG A 72 11.35 -1.89 -15.59
C ARG A 72 10.27 -1.15 -16.35
N ARG A 73 9.20 -1.85 -16.69
CA ARG A 73 8.02 -1.26 -17.31
C ARG A 73 6.95 -0.96 -16.25
N VAL A 74 6.41 0.24 -16.32
CA VAL A 74 5.18 0.65 -15.64
C VAL A 74 4.12 0.85 -16.69
N SER A 75 3.02 0.12 -16.61
CA SER A 75 1.84 0.31 -17.46
C SER A 75 0.81 1.11 -16.70
N LEU A 76 0.26 2.14 -17.35
CA LEU A 76 -0.80 2.95 -16.77
C LEU A 76 -2.17 2.31 -17.03
N GLU A 77 -3.03 2.36 -16.04
CA GLU A 77 -4.42 1.94 -16.08
C GLU A 77 -5.31 3.12 -15.71
N ASP A 78 -6.45 3.22 -16.39
CA ASP A 78 -7.42 4.28 -16.17
C ASP A 78 -8.48 3.80 -15.18
N PHE A 79 -8.71 4.59 -14.15
CA PHE A 79 -9.76 4.39 -13.16
C PHE A 79 -10.75 5.54 -13.26
N ASP A 80 -12.03 5.22 -13.34
CA ASP A 80 -13.10 6.18 -13.35
C ASP A 80 -14.22 5.80 -12.37
N TRP A 81 -14.94 6.80 -11.92
CA TRP A 81 -16.15 6.67 -11.15
C TRP A 81 -17.11 7.78 -11.55
N ALA A 82 -18.35 7.42 -11.80
CA ALA A 82 -19.37 8.38 -12.17
C ALA A 82 -20.71 8.05 -11.52
N ASP A 83 -21.40 9.08 -11.07
CA ASP A 83 -22.77 9.00 -10.60
C ASP A 83 -23.60 10.15 -11.15
N LEU A 84 -24.92 9.96 -11.26
CA LEU A 84 -25.86 10.91 -11.81
C LEU A 84 -26.86 11.31 -10.72
N VAL A 85 -27.15 12.59 -10.65
CA VAL A 85 -28.16 13.18 -9.76
C VAL A 85 -29.20 13.88 -10.63
N ASP A 86 -30.40 13.36 -10.65
CA ASP A 86 -31.51 13.96 -11.42
C ASP A 86 -31.97 15.27 -10.77
N ASN A 87 -32.40 16.22 -11.61
CA ASN A 87 -32.86 17.53 -11.11
C ASN A 87 -34.11 17.40 -10.26
N GLU A 88 -35.01 16.47 -10.57
CA GLU A 88 -36.21 16.19 -9.81
C GLU A 88 -35.89 15.63 -8.42
N ASP A 89 -34.87 14.80 -8.30
CA ASP A 89 -34.42 14.26 -7.03
C ASP A 89 -33.71 15.33 -6.21
N GLN A 90 -32.93 16.21 -6.84
CA GLN A 90 -32.29 17.34 -6.16
C GLN A 90 -33.35 18.29 -5.56
N LEU A 91 -34.47 18.52 -6.24
CA LEU A 91 -35.59 19.33 -5.70
C LEU A 91 -36.29 18.67 -4.51
N ARG A 92 -36.27 17.33 -4.45
CA ARG A 92 -36.87 16.57 -3.34
C ARG A 92 -35.93 16.37 -2.18
N MET A 93 -34.60 16.48 -2.42
CA MET A 93 -33.60 16.41 -1.38
C MET A 93 -33.41 17.77 -0.73
N LEU A 94 -33.31 17.80 0.58
CA LEU A 94 -33.01 19.02 1.36
C LEU A 94 -31.52 19.43 1.26
N ILE A 95 -30.69 18.58 0.67
CA ILE A 95 -29.23 18.72 0.60
C ILE A 95 -28.79 18.49 -0.84
N ASP A 96 -27.84 19.30 -1.33
CA ASP A 96 -27.17 19.03 -2.61
C ASP A 96 -26.16 17.89 -2.44
N PRO A 97 -26.39 16.69 -3.05
CA PRO A 97 -25.54 15.52 -2.86
C PRO A 97 -24.25 15.59 -3.66
N THR A 98 -24.05 16.56 -4.53
CA THR A 98 -22.93 16.61 -5.48
C THR A 98 -21.57 16.70 -4.78
N SER A 99 -21.46 17.50 -3.72
CA SER A 99 -20.20 17.64 -2.96
C SER A 99 -19.86 16.38 -2.15
N PRO A 100 -20.77 15.79 -1.36
CA PRO A 100 -20.52 14.50 -0.69
C PRO A 100 -20.19 13.35 -1.66
N TYR A 101 -20.79 13.33 -2.85
CA TYR A 101 -20.47 12.32 -3.85
C TYR A 101 -19.05 12.50 -4.43
N ALA A 102 -18.63 13.73 -4.65
CA ALA A 102 -17.26 14.03 -5.09
C ALA A 102 -16.23 13.60 -4.04
N GLU A 103 -16.50 13.81 -2.75
CA GLU A 103 -15.65 13.34 -1.65
C GLU A 103 -15.60 11.81 -1.59
N ALA A 104 -16.75 11.14 -1.70
CA ALA A 104 -16.82 9.68 -1.72
C ALA A 104 -16.05 9.08 -2.91
N ALA A 105 -16.14 9.70 -4.09
CA ALA A 105 -15.39 9.34 -5.27
C ALA A 105 -13.87 9.49 -5.06
N ALA A 106 -13.42 10.61 -4.48
CA ALA A 106 -12.01 10.83 -4.17
C ALA A 106 -11.47 9.79 -3.16
N MET A 107 -12.28 9.41 -2.16
CA MET A 107 -11.94 8.33 -1.23
C MET A 107 -11.85 6.98 -1.94
N ALA A 108 -12.75 6.68 -2.88
CA ALA A 108 -12.72 5.45 -3.67
C ALA A 108 -11.46 5.37 -4.54
N MET A 109 -11.09 6.46 -5.21
CA MET A 109 -9.85 6.55 -5.98
C MET A 109 -8.61 6.34 -5.12
N GLY A 110 -8.57 6.91 -3.90
CA GLY A 110 -7.47 6.68 -2.96
C GLY A 110 -7.32 5.20 -2.57
N ARG A 111 -8.44 4.49 -2.38
CA ARG A 111 -8.42 3.04 -2.11
C ARG A 111 -7.92 2.23 -3.32
N ALA A 112 -8.38 2.56 -4.53
CA ALA A 112 -7.93 1.91 -5.74
C ALA A 112 -6.41 2.11 -5.98
N MET A 113 -5.88 3.28 -5.59
CA MET A 113 -4.43 3.53 -5.61
C MET A 113 -3.67 2.60 -4.66
N ASP A 114 -4.16 2.39 -3.44
CA ASP A 114 -3.55 1.45 -2.49
C ASP A 114 -3.63 0.01 -3.01
N ASP A 115 -4.74 -0.39 -3.64
CA ASP A 115 -4.87 -1.71 -4.26
C ASP A 115 -3.86 -1.94 -5.37
N ALA A 116 -3.63 -0.92 -6.22
CA ALA A 116 -2.63 -0.99 -7.29
C ALA A 116 -1.21 -1.13 -6.72
N ILE A 117 -0.89 -0.43 -5.62
CA ILE A 117 0.41 -0.53 -4.94
C ILE A 117 0.59 -1.93 -4.33
N VAL A 118 -0.42 -2.45 -3.63
CA VAL A 118 -0.38 -3.79 -3.02
C VAL A 118 -0.23 -4.87 -4.11
N ALA A 119 -1.02 -4.78 -5.18
CA ALA A 119 -0.92 -5.72 -6.29
C ALA A 119 0.45 -5.70 -6.99
N ALA A 120 1.10 -4.53 -7.07
CA ALA A 120 2.43 -4.40 -7.64
C ALA A 120 3.53 -4.95 -6.71
N ALA A 121 3.32 -4.96 -5.39
CA ALA A 121 4.31 -5.42 -4.43
C ALA A 121 4.60 -6.92 -4.56
N ASP A 122 3.58 -7.76 -4.63
CA ASP A 122 3.70 -9.23 -4.72
C ASP A 122 3.41 -9.79 -6.12
N GLY A 123 2.92 -8.96 -7.04
CA GLY A 123 2.61 -9.34 -8.42
C GLY A 123 3.82 -9.54 -9.32
N THR A 124 3.56 -9.85 -10.59
CA THR A 124 4.58 -9.98 -11.63
C THR A 124 5.03 -8.61 -12.11
N ALA A 125 6.33 -8.34 -12.03
CA ALA A 125 6.94 -7.15 -12.64
C ALA A 125 7.43 -7.50 -14.07
N TYR A 126 7.54 -6.49 -14.93
CA TYR A 126 7.96 -6.69 -16.32
C TYR A 126 9.29 -6.00 -16.59
N THR A 127 10.22 -6.76 -17.20
CA THR A 127 11.57 -6.33 -17.55
C THR A 127 11.87 -6.53 -19.02
N GLY A 128 13.12 -6.26 -19.41
CA GLY A 128 13.60 -6.43 -20.78
C GLY A 128 13.50 -5.15 -21.61
N VAL A 129 14.08 -5.18 -22.79
CA VAL A 129 14.15 -4.01 -23.70
C VAL A 129 12.74 -3.50 -24.02
N ASP A 130 11.83 -4.41 -24.29
CA ASP A 130 10.43 -4.12 -24.64
C ASP A 130 9.49 -4.24 -23.44
N GLY A 131 10.03 -4.51 -22.23
CA GLY A 131 9.24 -4.72 -21.02
C GLY A 131 8.26 -5.89 -21.13
N SER A 132 8.61 -6.93 -21.89
CA SER A 132 7.76 -8.11 -22.12
C SER A 132 8.15 -9.31 -21.26
N THR A 133 9.34 -9.29 -20.66
CA THR A 133 9.85 -10.40 -19.85
C THR A 133 9.24 -10.33 -18.45
N PRO A 134 8.40 -11.32 -18.06
CA PRO A 134 7.82 -11.34 -16.72
C PRO A 134 8.88 -11.72 -15.69
N THR A 135 8.92 -11.02 -14.59
CA THR A 135 9.73 -11.33 -13.40
C THR A 135 8.77 -11.58 -12.24
N ALA A 136 8.70 -12.83 -11.80
CA ALA A 136 7.88 -13.23 -10.68
C ALA A 136 8.41 -12.61 -9.37
N PHE A 137 7.60 -12.67 -8.32
CA PHE A 137 8.03 -12.33 -6.98
C PHE A 137 9.12 -13.31 -6.50
N ASP A 138 10.14 -12.77 -5.81
CA ASP A 138 11.22 -13.60 -5.26
C ASP A 138 10.79 -14.27 -3.95
N SER A 139 10.62 -15.58 -3.97
CA SER A 139 10.25 -16.36 -2.79
C SER A 139 11.27 -16.30 -1.64
N ASN A 140 12.52 -15.90 -1.90
CA ASN A 140 13.51 -15.68 -0.86
C ASN A 140 13.23 -14.44 0.00
N MET A 141 12.34 -13.56 -0.47
CA MET A 141 11.90 -12.36 0.25
C MET A 141 10.63 -12.62 1.07
N VAL A 142 10.28 -13.86 1.30
CA VAL A 142 9.15 -14.27 2.15
C VAL A 142 9.67 -14.64 3.54
N VAL A 143 9.01 -14.14 4.56
CA VAL A 143 9.21 -14.58 5.94
C VAL A 143 8.10 -15.57 6.27
N ASP A 144 8.49 -16.80 6.57
CA ASP A 144 7.60 -17.93 6.84
C ASP A 144 6.69 -17.69 8.05
N VAL A 145 5.47 -18.24 7.99
CA VAL A 145 4.44 -18.16 9.04
C VAL A 145 4.92 -18.75 10.37
N GLN A 146 5.83 -19.74 10.32
CA GLN A 146 6.40 -20.43 11.50
C GLN A 146 7.66 -19.76 12.06
N THR A 147 7.96 -18.53 11.64
CA THR A 147 9.12 -17.80 12.18
C THR A 147 8.84 -17.36 13.61
N VAL A 148 9.55 -17.97 14.55
CA VAL A 148 9.46 -17.74 16.00
C VAL A 148 10.85 -17.54 16.61
N TRP A 149 10.92 -17.19 17.89
CA TRP A 149 12.19 -17.09 18.61
C TRP A 149 12.93 -18.42 18.71
N PRO A 150 14.27 -18.41 18.71
CA PRO A 150 15.07 -19.61 18.99
C PRO A 150 14.68 -20.25 20.33
N GLY A 151 14.42 -21.55 20.31
CA GLY A 151 14.00 -22.32 21.49
C GLY A 151 12.51 -22.42 21.71
N VAL A 152 11.70 -21.77 20.87
CA VAL A 152 10.25 -21.94 20.83
C VAL A 152 9.90 -22.96 19.73
N SER A 153 8.90 -23.81 19.97
CA SER A 153 8.43 -24.75 18.96
C SER A 153 7.87 -24.02 17.75
N ALA A 154 8.21 -24.49 16.55
CA ALA A 154 7.67 -23.92 15.32
C ALA A 154 6.15 -24.16 15.28
N ALA A 155 5.39 -23.10 15.13
CA ALA A 155 3.94 -23.12 14.94
C ALA A 155 3.54 -21.89 14.12
N ASP A 156 2.38 -21.97 13.49
CA ASP A 156 1.83 -20.85 12.75
C ASP A 156 1.49 -19.72 13.73
N THR A 157 2.05 -18.54 13.49
CA THR A 157 1.93 -17.40 14.40
C THR A 157 1.45 -16.16 13.65
N GLY A 158 0.80 -15.25 14.39
CA GLY A 158 0.55 -13.89 13.92
C GLY A 158 1.85 -13.07 13.78
N LEU A 159 1.71 -11.79 13.53
CA LEU A 159 2.86 -10.89 13.46
C LEU A 159 3.53 -10.77 14.84
N ASN A 160 4.83 -11.08 14.89
CA ASN A 160 5.65 -11.02 16.09
C ASN A 160 6.97 -10.29 15.83
N VAL A 161 7.72 -10.00 16.88
CA VAL A 161 9.00 -9.30 16.79
C VAL A 161 10.07 -10.13 16.06
N ALA A 162 10.04 -11.47 16.19
CA ALA A 162 10.99 -12.34 15.49
C ALA A 162 10.85 -12.23 13.96
N LYS A 163 9.63 -12.16 13.46
CA LYS A 163 9.34 -11.95 12.04
C LYS A 163 9.83 -10.58 11.53
N LEU A 164 9.69 -9.53 12.34
CA LEU A 164 10.21 -8.20 11.99
C LEU A 164 11.74 -8.18 11.93
N ILE A 165 12.40 -8.88 12.84
CA ILE A 165 13.86 -9.07 12.80
C ILE A 165 14.26 -9.84 11.55
N ALA A 166 13.53 -10.89 11.19
CA ALA A 166 13.77 -11.67 9.97
C ALA A 166 13.62 -10.80 8.71
N ALA A 167 12.55 -9.99 8.63
CA ALA A 167 12.33 -9.05 7.53
C ALA A 167 13.47 -8.01 7.42
N SER A 168 13.88 -7.43 8.54
CA SER A 168 15.01 -6.50 8.58
C SER A 168 16.32 -7.16 8.16
N ARG A 169 16.54 -8.42 8.56
CA ARG A 169 17.71 -9.22 8.14
C ARG A 169 17.71 -9.46 6.64
N LEU A 170 16.56 -9.81 6.03
CA LEU A 170 16.46 -10.03 4.58
C LEU A 170 16.84 -8.78 3.79
N LEU A 171 16.34 -7.60 4.20
CA LEU A 171 16.74 -6.34 3.57
C LEU A 171 18.23 -6.04 3.75
N GLY A 172 18.79 -6.29 4.95
CA GLY A 172 20.21 -6.09 5.21
C GLY A 172 21.13 -7.07 4.46
N GLN A 173 20.71 -8.33 4.23
CA GLN A 173 21.44 -9.31 3.44
C GLN A 173 21.51 -8.94 1.96
N ASN A 174 20.54 -8.17 1.48
CA ASN A 174 20.51 -7.65 0.11
C ASN A 174 21.12 -6.25 -0.03
N ASP A 175 21.94 -5.83 0.94
CA ASP A 175 22.64 -4.55 0.94
C ASP A 175 21.72 -3.32 0.75
N VAL A 176 20.47 -3.40 1.22
CA VAL A 176 19.56 -2.24 1.25
C VAL A 176 20.11 -1.23 2.25
N ASP A 177 20.27 0.03 1.80
CA ASP A 177 20.84 1.09 2.61
C ASP A 177 20.10 1.20 3.96
N PRO A 178 20.82 1.16 5.09
CA PRO A 178 20.23 1.33 6.42
C PRO A 178 19.50 2.66 6.59
N ASP A 179 19.95 3.72 5.92
CA ASP A 179 19.39 5.07 6.02
C ASP A 179 18.13 5.25 5.15
N GLU A 180 17.84 4.32 4.25
CA GLU A 180 16.62 4.35 3.45
C GLU A 180 15.40 4.08 4.32
N GLU A 181 14.34 4.85 4.10
CA GLU A 181 13.06 4.67 4.79
C GLU A 181 12.45 3.31 4.45
N LYS A 182 12.16 2.51 5.49
CA LYS A 182 11.53 1.20 5.38
C LYS A 182 10.10 1.27 5.89
N PHE A 183 9.20 0.63 5.19
CA PHE A 183 7.77 0.63 5.48
C PHE A 183 7.25 -0.79 5.68
N LEU A 184 6.23 -0.90 6.50
CA LEU A 184 5.51 -2.15 6.76
C LEU A 184 4.01 -1.85 6.66
N ALA A 185 3.30 -2.49 5.74
CA ALA A 185 1.85 -2.44 5.70
C ALA A 185 1.26 -3.66 6.39
N ALA A 186 0.48 -3.44 7.42
CA ALA A 186 -0.15 -4.51 8.20
C ALA A 186 -1.64 -4.21 8.41
N ASN A 187 -2.46 -5.26 8.48
CA ASN A 187 -3.87 -5.11 8.85
C ASN A 187 -4.01 -4.90 10.37
N ALA A 188 -5.18 -4.43 10.79
CA ALA A 188 -5.45 -4.13 12.21
C ALA A 188 -5.28 -5.37 13.11
N ARG A 189 -5.56 -6.57 12.58
CA ARG A 189 -5.44 -7.85 13.29
C ARG A 189 -3.97 -8.13 13.61
N GLN A 190 -3.09 -8.00 12.63
CA GLN A 190 -1.67 -8.27 12.79
C GLN A 190 -0.97 -7.21 13.65
N ILE A 191 -1.40 -5.95 13.58
CA ILE A 191 -0.94 -4.91 14.51
C ILE A 191 -1.36 -5.25 15.94
N SER A 192 -2.59 -5.73 16.14
CA SER A 192 -3.05 -6.19 17.46
C SER A 192 -2.26 -7.42 17.95
N SER A 193 -1.90 -8.35 17.05
CA SER A 193 -1.03 -9.47 17.37
C SER A 193 0.35 -8.99 17.84
N LEU A 194 0.95 -8.07 17.11
CA LEU A 194 2.26 -7.50 17.47
C LEU A 194 2.23 -6.81 18.85
N LEU A 195 1.16 -6.09 19.19
CA LEU A 195 1.01 -5.44 20.50
C LEU A 195 0.86 -6.43 21.67
N LYS A 196 0.45 -7.67 21.40
CA LYS A 196 0.36 -8.74 22.41
C LYS A 196 1.68 -9.49 22.62
N ASP A 197 2.69 -9.28 21.77
CA ASP A 197 3.99 -9.92 21.92
C ASP A 197 4.67 -9.41 23.20
N ASP A 198 5.00 -10.32 24.12
CA ASP A 198 5.61 -10.01 25.41
C ASP A 198 6.96 -9.29 25.28
N LYS A 199 7.67 -9.55 24.17
CA LYS A 199 8.95 -8.86 23.88
C LYS A 199 8.77 -7.39 23.57
N LEU A 200 7.61 -6.99 23.03
CA LEU A 200 7.27 -5.60 22.81
C LEU A 200 6.73 -4.93 24.09
N SER A 201 5.98 -5.68 24.91
CA SER A 201 5.29 -5.18 26.10
C SER A 201 6.16 -5.12 27.35
N SER A 202 7.32 -5.80 27.36
CA SER A 202 8.20 -5.88 28.53
C SER A 202 8.85 -4.55 28.87
N HIS A 203 8.72 -4.12 30.13
CA HIS A 203 9.30 -2.91 30.69
C HIS A 203 10.84 -2.84 30.59
N ASP A 204 11.51 -3.99 30.55
CA ASP A 204 12.97 -4.08 30.49
C ASP A 204 13.55 -3.60 29.15
N TYR A 205 12.74 -3.50 28.10
CA TYR A 205 13.18 -3.07 26.76
C TYR A 205 12.93 -1.60 26.43
N ASN A 206 12.52 -0.77 27.41
CA ASN A 206 12.35 0.69 27.27
C ASN A 206 11.39 1.15 26.13
N ILE A 207 10.43 0.30 25.70
CA ILE A 207 9.50 0.57 24.61
C ILE A 207 8.05 0.61 25.13
N VAL A 208 7.82 1.39 26.18
CA VAL A 208 6.48 1.47 26.82
C VAL A 208 5.52 2.39 26.04
N ARG A 209 6.04 3.31 25.23
CA ARG A 209 5.23 4.32 24.52
C ARG A 209 4.18 3.74 23.55
N PRO A 210 4.49 2.75 22.67
CA PRO A 210 3.51 2.23 21.73
C PRO A 210 2.30 1.57 22.39
N LEU A 211 2.51 0.94 23.56
CA LEU A 211 1.44 0.26 24.28
C LEU A 211 0.48 1.26 24.94
N VAL A 212 1.00 2.37 25.46
CA VAL A 212 0.21 3.43 26.11
C VAL A 212 -0.60 4.22 25.07
N GLU A 213 0.00 4.47 23.91
CA GLU A 213 -0.66 5.22 22.84
C GLU A 213 -1.54 4.35 21.95
N GLY A 214 -1.45 3.01 22.04
CA GLY A 214 -2.20 2.06 21.21
C GLY A 214 -1.83 2.13 19.73
N GLN A 215 -0.73 2.80 19.37
CA GLN A 215 -0.25 2.95 18.00
C GLN A 215 1.24 2.66 17.93
N VAL A 216 1.62 1.74 17.05
CA VAL A 216 3.03 1.49 16.70
C VAL A 216 3.32 2.25 15.42
N SER A 217 3.95 3.41 15.51
CA SER A 217 4.28 4.22 14.35
C SER A 217 5.61 3.83 13.70
N LYS A 218 6.62 3.47 14.50
CA LYS A 218 7.94 3.06 14.03
C LYS A 218 8.54 2.02 14.96
N TYR A 219 8.96 0.87 14.42
CA TYR A 219 9.59 -0.20 15.16
C TYR A 219 10.61 -0.95 14.29
N MET A 220 11.76 -1.31 14.86
CA MET A 220 12.85 -2.02 14.16
C MET A 220 13.28 -1.38 12.83
N GLY A 221 13.20 -0.05 12.72
CA GLY A 221 13.50 0.68 11.49
C GLY A 221 12.34 0.75 10.48
N PHE A 222 11.26 0.01 10.69
CA PHE A 222 10.06 0.08 9.85
C PHE A 222 9.08 1.14 10.33
N THR A 223 8.54 1.91 9.41
CA THR A 223 7.35 2.74 9.63
C THR A 223 6.11 1.91 9.35
N ILE A 224 5.30 1.65 10.38
CA ILE A 224 4.12 0.79 10.27
C ILE A 224 2.93 1.59 9.77
N ILE A 225 2.31 1.11 8.68
CA ILE A 225 1.14 1.72 8.06
C ILE A 225 -0.05 0.76 8.22
N PRO A 226 -1.09 1.15 8.97
CA PRO A 226 -2.29 0.32 9.12
C PRO A 226 -3.08 0.31 7.80
N CYS A 227 -3.06 -0.81 7.10
CA CYS A 227 -3.76 -1.02 5.83
C CYS A 227 -4.48 -2.37 5.85
N ASN A 228 -5.82 -2.35 5.76
CA ASN A 228 -6.64 -3.57 5.73
C ASN A 228 -6.89 -4.10 4.31
N ARG A 229 -6.21 -3.53 3.31
CA ARG A 229 -6.35 -3.91 1.90
C ARG A 229 -5.26 -4.86 1.41
N ILE A 230 -4.37 -5.28 2.30
CA ILE A 230 -3.37 -6.32 2.00
C ILE A 230 -4.06 -7.65 1.77
N GLY A 231 -3.55 -8.43 0.80
CA GLY A 231 -4.09 -9.72 0.44
C GLY A 231 -3.77 -10.82 1.46
N VAL A 232 -4.30 -11.99 1.17
CA VAL A 232 -3.94 -13.25 1.84
C VAL A 232 -3.17 -14.12 0.85
N ASP A 233 -2.43 -15.08 1.35
CA ASP A 233 -1.75 -16.06 0.53
C ASP A 233 -2.67 -17.24 0.16
N SER A 234 -2.11 -18.30 -0.45
CA SER A 234 -2.83 -19.53 -0.83
C SER A 234 -3.33 -20.33 0.37
N ASN A 235 -2.74 -20.15 1.55
CA ASN A 235 -3.07 -20.82 2.81
C ASN A 235 -4.08 -20.02 3.64
N SER A 236 -4.51 -18.85 3.15
CA SER A 236 -5.35 -17.88 3.85
C SER A 236 -4.62 -17.11 4.96
N ASP A 237 -3.30 -17.11 4.95
CA ASP A 237 -2.48 -16.30 5.85
C ASP A 237 -2.45 -14.84 5.39
N ASP A 238 -2.47 -13.90 6.33
CA ASP A 238 -2.35 -12.49 6.05
C ASP A 238 -0.94 -12.17 5.54
N LYS A 239 -0.84 -11.52 4.38
CA LYS A 239 0.43 -11.01 3.84
C LYS A 239 0.73 -9.65 4.41
N VAL A 240 1.67 -9.55 5.32
CA VAL A 240 2.18 -8.27 5.82
C VAL A 240 3.32 -7.82 4.93
N LEU A 241 3.09 -6.80 4.10
CA LEU A 241 4.08 -6.30 3.14
C LEU A 241 5.14 -5.45 3.84
N PHE A 242 6.41 -5.66 3.49
CA PHE A 242 7.52 -4.79 3.88
C PHE A 242 8.36 -4.38 2.67
N TRP A 243 8.81 -3.15 2.65
CA TRP A 243 9.64 -2.64 1.54
C TRP A 243 10.49 -1.43 1.95
N ALA A 244 11.56 -1.21 1.20
CA ALA A 244 12.28 0.06 1.19
C ALA A 244 11.63 1.02 0.19
N LYS A 245 11.62 2.31 0.44
CA LYS A 245 10.89 3.34 -0.34
C LYS A 245 11.11 3.26 -1.85
N GLY A 246 12.35 2.97 -2.28
CA GLY A 246 12.71 2.81 -3.67
C GLY A 246 12.28 1.48 -4.30
N GLY A 247 11.81 0.51 -3.50
CA GLY A 247 11.45 -0.83 -3.97
C GLY A 247 10.17 -0.88 -4.80
N ILE A 248 9.24 0.05 -4.56
CA ILE A 248 7.96 0.15 -5.29
C ILE A 248 7.87 1.53 -5.92
N LEU A 249 7.48 1.56 -7.19
CA LEU A 249 7.23 2.79 -7.95
C LEU A 249 5.75 2.91 -8.29
N LEU A 250 5.19 4.08 -8.00
CA LEU A 250 3.87 4.52 -8.45
C LEU A 250 4.04 5.54 -9.57
N GLY A 251 3.67 5.15 -10.79
CA GLY A 251 3.60 6.04 -11.94
C GLY A 251 2.27 6.79 -11.96
N LEU A 252 2.32 8.11 -12.02
CA LEU A 252 1.16 8.98 -12.11
C LEU A 252 1.06 9.57 -13.51
N GLY A 253 0.12 9.09 -14.31
CA GLY A 253 -0.25 9.72 -15.59
C GLY A 253 -1.17 10.90 -15.35
N LYS A 254 -2.20 10.72 -14.53
CA LYS A 254 -3.14 11.75 -14.11
C LYS A 254 -3.52 11.51 -12.65
N ASP A 255 -3.31 12.51 -11.82
CA ASP A 255 -3.76 12.46 -10.43
C ASP A 255 -5.29 12.55 -10.33
N ILE A 256 -5.85 12.27 -9.17
CA ILE A 256 -7.29 12.28 -8.92
C ILE A 256 -7.86 13.64 -9.35
N SER A 257 -8.77 13.61 -10.30
CA SER A 257 -9.51 14.79 -10.76
C SER A 257 -11.01 14.52 -10.69
N THR A 258 -11.74 15.45 -10.09
CA THR A 258 -13.19 15.40 -10.01
C THR A 258 -13.79 16.51 -10.88
N ARG A 259 -14.90 16.22 -11.55
CA ARG A 259 -15.67 17.17 -12.35
C ARG A 259 -17.15 16.97 -12.07
N ILE A 260 -17.87 18.07 -11.97
CA ILE A 260 -19.33 18.09 -11.89
C ILE A 260 -19.82 18.81 -13.15
N GLY A 261 -20.70 18.19 -13.91
CA GLY A 261 -21.23 18.74 -15.14
C GLY A 261 -22.63 18.20 -15.45
N GLU A 262 -23.35 18.92 -16.27
CA GLU A 262 -24.68 18.49 -16.74
C GLU A 262 -24.55 17.60 -17.96
N ARG A 263 -25.38 16.56 -18.02
CA ARG A 263 -25.45 15.61 -19.12
C ARG A 263 -26.72 15.83 -19.92
N ALA A 264 -26.60 16.44 -21.09
CA ALA A 264 -27.74 16.72 -21.99
C ALA A 264 -28.45 15.45 -22.48
N ASP A 265 -27.72 14.32 -22.60
CA ASP A 265 -28.24 13.03 -23.00
C ASP A 265 -29.00 12.27 -21.89
N LYS A 266 -29.00 12.81 -20.66
CA LYS A 266 -29.63 12.24 -19.46
C LYS A 266 -30.56 13.26 -18.78
N ASN A 267 -31.48 13.82 -19.51
CA ASN A 267 -32.44 14.82 -19.01
C ASN A 267 -31.77 15.99 -18.26
N TYR A 268 -30.55 16.39 -18.66
CA TYR A 268 -29.74 17.39 -17.98
C TYR A 268 -29.44 17.07 -16.52
N ALA A 269 -29.41 15.77 -16.17
CA ALA A 269 -28.95 15.34 -14.86
C ALA A 269 -27.51 15.78 -14.59
N LYS A 270 -27.21 16.13 -13.35
CA LYS A 270 -25.85 16.46 -12.91
C LYS A 270 -25.03 15.19 -12.75
N GLN A 271 -23.92 15.10 -13.46
CA GLN A 271 -22.95 14.02 -13.32
C GLN A 271 -21.80 14.47 -12.43
N VAL A 272 -21.53 13.69 -11.37
CA VAL A 272 -20.30 13.75 -10.62
C VAL A 272 -19.36 12.70 -11.20
N PHE A 273 -18.22 13.13 -11.73
CA PHE A 273 -17.24 12.27 -12.38
C PHE A 273 -15.89 12.44 -11.73
N ALA A 274 -15.25 11.33 -11.36
CA ALA A 274 -13.89 11.30 -10.89
C ALA A 274 -13.06 10.38 -11.79
N SER A 275 -11.82 10.76 -12.08
CA SER A 275 -10.90 9.93 -12.85
C SER A 275 -9.47 10.10 -12.38
N MET A 276 -8.69 9.02 -12.53
CA MET A 276 -7.25 9.01 -12.36
C MET A 276 -6.62 8.01 -13.33
N THR A 277 -5.36 8.20 -13.67
CA THR A 277 -4.57 7.29 -14.48
C THR A 277 -3.29 7.00 -13.73
N ILE A 278 -3.15 5.76 -13.27
CA ILE A 278 -2.02 5.33 -12.42
C ILE A 278 -1.52 3.96 -12.86
N GLY A 279 -0.28 3.67 -12.49
CA GLY A 279 0.29 2.33 -12.62
C GLY A 279 1.34 2.13 -11.52
N ALA A 280 1.47 0.94 -11.02
CA ALA A 280 2.48 0.62 -10.02
C ALA A 280 3.32 -0.58 -10.49
N THR A 281 4.58 -0.62 -10.08
CA THR A 281 5.46 -1.76 -10.32
C THR A 281 6.47 -1.91 -9.21
N ARG A 282 6.88 -3.15 -8.97
CA ARG A 282 8.05 -3.45 -8.14
C ARG A 282 9.31 -3.13 -8.95
N MET A 283 10.15 -2.24 -8.41
CA MET A 283 11.39 -1.85 -9.08
C MET A 283 12.48 -2.91 -8.90
N GLU A 284 12.65 -3.41 -7.70
CA GLU A 284 13.73 -4.35 -7.35
C GLU A 284 13.19 -5.42 -6.40
N GLU A 285 13.47 -6.69 -6.72
CA GLU A 285 12.99 -7.84 -5.93
C GLU A 285 13.57 -7.83 -4.52
N ALA A 286 14.84 -7.47 -4.38
CA ALA A 286 15.57 -7.46 -3.12
C ALA A 286 15.07 -6.43 -2.10
N ARG A 287 14.24 -5.48 -2.53
CA ARG A 287 13.74 -4.38 -1.68
C ARG A 287 12.29 -4.52 -1.24
N VAL A 288 11.62 -5.57 -1.69
CA VAL A 288 10.19 -5.80 -1.41
C VAL A 288 9.99 -7.23 -0.98
N GLY A 289 9.29 -7.44 0.13
CA GLY A 289 8.95 -8.75 0.63
C GLY A 289 7.62 -8.77 1.38
N TYR A 290 7.21 -9.93 1.81
CA TYR A 290 6.08 -10.06 2.70
C TYR A 290 6.34 -11.08 3.82
N ILE A 291 5.60 -10.94 4.88
CA ILE A 291 5.60 -11.81 6.05
C ILE A 291 4.25 -12.55 6.04
N GLU A 292 4.30 -13.86 6.10
CA GLU A 292 3.12 -14.70 6.28
C GLU A 292 2.73 -14.72 7.76
N CYS A 293 1.46 -14.42 8.02
CA CYS A 293 0.92 -14.30 9.36
C CYS A 293 -0.43 -15.02 9.46
N ASP A 294 -0.53 -16.01 10.35
CA ASP A 294 -1.81 -16.66 10.62
C ASP A 294 -2.81 -15.64 11.20
N PRO A 295 -4.01 -15.52 10.62
CA PRO A 295 -5.02 -14.59 11.07
C PRO A 295 -5.64 -14.94 12.42
N GLY A 296 -5.55 -16.19 12.87
CA GLY A 296 -6.16 -16.70 14.09
C GLY A 296 -5.19 -16.97 15.25
N ALA A 297 -3.89 -17.05 14.94
CA ALA A 297 -2.90 -17.47 15.93
C ALA A 297 -2.46 -16.33 16.86
N SER A 298 -1.98 -16.71 18.04
CA SER A 298 -1.28 -15.83 18.97
C SER A 298 0.08 -15.41 18.38
N PRO A 299 0.65 -14.25 18.77
CA PRO A 299 1.99 -13.84 18.36
C PRO A 299 3.09 -14.74 18.94
N THR A 300 2.82 -15.36 20.08
CA THR A 300 3.70 -16.29 20.78
C THR A 300 3.01 -17.63 20.91
N THR A 301 3.74 -18.72 20.64
CA THR A 301 3.33 -20.02 21.12
C THR A 301 3.62 -20.06 22.61
N ASP A 302 2.59 -19.97 23.41
CA ASP A 302 2.72 -20.20 24.86
C ASP A 302 3.36 -21.56 25.07
N ALA A 303 4.47 -21.58 25.80
CA ALA A 303 5.15 -22.77 26.24
C ALA A 303 4.51 -23.28 27.51
#